data_cd207735c5496c1e42fb6c0dc7e9e966
#
_entry.id   cd207735c5496c1e42fb6c0dc7e9e966
#
_cell.length_a   1.000
_cell.length_b   1.000
_cell.length_c   1.000
_cell.angle_alpha   90.00
_cell.angle_beta   90.00
_cell.angle_gamma   90.00
#
_symmetry.space_group_name_H-M   'P 1'
#
loop_
_entity.id
_entity.type
_entity.pdbx_description
1 polymer ?
#
loop_
_entity_poly.entity_id
_entity_poly.type
_entity_poly.pdbx_seq_one_letter_code
_entity_poly.pdbx_strand_id
1 'polypeptide(L)'
;FDKLPIPFACVAANVVNGEQIIFHNGILSTAMRASMAIPGVFTPVRQDSMVLVDGGIVNNYPADVVKAMGADVIIGVDVQNALKKADKLNSAPDILGQIVDITCQSNHEKNVDLTDTYIRVNVDGYSSASFTPAAIDTLMRRGEEAAKAQWNSLLALKKKIGISDNYVPKRHGPYSSLSNVRTIYV
;
A
#
# COMPACT_ATOMS: atom_id res chain seq x y z
N PHE A 1 -17.62 1.67 0.45
CA PHE A 1 -16.97 0.62 -0.37
C PHE A 1 -16.92 -0.75 0.35
N ASP A 2 -17.63 -0.89 1.42
CA ASP A 2 -17.93 -2.13 2.16
C ASP A 2 -18.62 -3.22 1.33
N LYS A 3 -19.20 -2.85 0.17
CA LYS A 3 -19.86 -3.77 -0.79
C LYS A 3 -19.00 -4.18 -1.96
N LEU A 4 -17.69 -3.92 -1.91
CA LEU A 4 -16.77 -4.39 -2.95
C LEU A 4 -16.68 -5.93 -2.93
N PRO A 5 -16.54 -6.57 -4.10
CA PRO A 5 -16.44 -8.04 -4.19
C PRO A 5 -15.22 -8.60 -3.45
N ILE A 6 -14.18 -7.80 -3.30
CA ILE A 6 -12.99 -8.10 -2.51
C ILE A 6 -12.95 -7.08 -1.37
N PRO A 7 -12.89 -7.52 -0.09
CA PRO A 7 -12.74 -6.62 1.03
C PRO A 7 -11.52 -5.72 0.85
N PHE A 8 -11.70 -4.42 1.07
CA PHE A 8 -10.64 -3.42 0.89
C PHE A 8 -10.59 -2.49 2.09
N ALA A 9 -9.38 -2.17 2.53
CA ALA A 9 -9.13 -1.11 3.49
C ALA A 9 -7.93 -0.29 3.05
N CYS A 10 -7.90 1.00 3.41
CA CYS A 10 -6.73 1.85 3.30
C CYS A 10 -6.51 2.65 4.58
N VAL A 11 -5.27 3.05 4.80
CA VAL A 11 -4.84 3.71 6.03
C VAL A 11 -4.54 5.18 5.73
N ALA A 12 -4.95 6.08 6.65
CA ALA A 12 -4.52 7.46 6.69
C ALA A 12 -4.04 7.81 8.10
N ALA A 13 -3.27 8.88 8.23
CA ALA A 13 -2.83 9.42 9.51
C ALA A 13 -3.58 10.73 9.81
N ASN A 14 -4.16 10.84 10.99
CA ASN A 14 -4.72 12.10 11.48
C ASN A 14 -3.62 12.89 12.18
N VAL A 15 -3.12 13.94 11.55
CA VAL A 15 -2.02 14.75 12.12
C VAL A 15 -2.43 15.66 13.27
N VAL A 16 -3.71 15.72 13.63
CA VAL A 16 -4.19 16.47 14.80
C VAL A 16 -3.81 15.75 16.10
N ASN A 17 -3.85 14.42 16.11
CA ASN A 17 -3.64 13.59 17.30
C ASN A 17 -2.68 12.40 17.09
N GLY A 18 -2.19 12.19 15.86
CA GLY A 18 -1.28 11.10 15.52
C GLY A 18 -1.95 9.73 15.34
N GLU A 19 -3.27 9.66 15.34
CA GLU A 19 -4.00 8.41 15.22
C GLU A 19 -4.00 7.84 13.80
N GLN A 20 -3.92 6.51 13.72
CA GLN A 20 -4.18 5.74 12.52
C GLN A 20 -5.67 5.70 12.23
N ILE A 21 -6.07 6.10 11.03
CA ILE A 21 -7.44 6.02 10.55
C ILE A 21 -7.52 4.92 9.50
N ILE A 22 -8.35 3.91 9.75
CA ILE A 22 -8.56 2.79 8.82
C ILE A 22 -9.91 2.97 8.14
N PHE A 23 -9.88 3.14 6.83
CA PHE A 23 -11.07 3.24 6.00
C PHE A 23 -11.44 1.89 5.38
N HIS A 24 -12.63 1.38 5.68
CA HIS A 24 -13.23 0.21 5.03
C HIS A 24 -14.65 0.48 4.52
N ASN A 25 -15.17 1.66 4.73
CA ASN A 25 -16.51 2.09 4.27
C ASN A 25 -16.51 3.57 3.89
N GLY A 26 -17.66 4.07 3.46
CA GLY A 26 -17.83 5.47 3.06
C GLY A 26 -17.50 5.72 1.59
N ILE A 27 -17.00 6.90 1.27
CA ILE A 27 -16.67 7.32 -0.10
C ILE A 27 -15.25 6.88 -0.42
N LEU A 28 -15.11 5.88 -1.30
CA LEU A 28 -13.82 5.28 -1.65
C LEU A 28 -12.80 6.30 -2.18
N SER A 29 -13.20 7.21 -3.06
CA SER A 29 -12.30 8.24 -3.59
C SER A 29 -11.75 9.17 -2.52
N THR A 30 -12.55 9.52 -1.51
CA THR A 30 -12.09 10.34 -0.36
C THR A 30 -11.10 9.55 0.48
N ALA A 31 -11.39 8.29 0.79
CA ALA A 31 -10.50 7.41 1.54
C ALA A 31 -9.14 7.21 0.83
N MET A 32 -9.17 6.91 -0.47
CA MET A 32 -7.95 6.78 -1.29
C MET A 32 -7.17 8.10 -1.34
N ARG A 33 -7.87 9.23 -1.52
CA ARG A 33 -7.23 10.57 -1.55
C ARG A 33 -6.56 10.91 -0.22
N ALA A 34 -7.16 10.52 0.90
CA ALA A 34 -6.54 10.69 2.23
C ALA A 34 -5.32 9.79 2.40
N SER A 35 -5.45 8.51 2.03
CA SER A 35 -4.37 7.51 2.15
C SER A 35 -3.14 7.82 1.30
N MET A 36 -3.27 8.59 0.21
CA MET A 36 -2.15 8.99 -0.66
C MET A 36 -1.73 10.45 -0.49
N ALA A 37 -2.21 11.15 0.54
CA ALA A 37 -1.90 12.56 0.77
C ALA A 37 -0.52 12.75 1.38
N ILE A 38 0.54 12.46 0.61
CA ILE A 38 1.95 12.57 1.03
C ILE A 38 2.25 14.01 1.47
N PRO A 39 2.73 14.22 2.72
CA PRO A 39 3.06 15.54 3.23
C PRO A 39 4.10 16.24 2.35
N GLY A 40 3.84 17.51 2.05
CA GLY A 40 4.71 18.31 1.18
C GLY A 40 4.51 18.08 -0.32
N VAL A 41 3.78 17.03 -0.73
CA VAL A 41 3.46 16.72 -2.14
C VAL A 41 1.98 17.00 -2.44
N PHE A 42 1.08 16.53 -1.58
CA PHE A 42 -0.36 16.70 -1.75
C PHE A 42 -0.99 17.45 -0.59
N THR A 43 -2.07 18.18 -0.89
CA THR A 43 -2.87 18.85 0.13
C THR A 43 -3.53 17.82 1.03
N PRO A 44 -3.45 17.95 2.37
CA PRO A 44 -4.17 17.10 3.31
C PRO A 44 -5.68 17.09 3.07
N VAL A 45 -6.32 15.97 3.35
CA VAL A 45 -7.78 15.86 3.33
C VAL A 45 -8.34 16.31 4.68
N ARG A 46 -9.28 17.26 4.65
CA ARG A 46 -9.98 17.71 5.85
C ARG A 46 -11.36 17.05 5.90
N GLN A 47 -11.61 16.35 6.99
CA GLN A 47 -12.89 15.68 7.22
C GLN A 47 -13.26 15.85 8.70
N ASP A 48 -14.38 16.50 8.96
CA ASP A 48 -14.81 16.85 10.32
C ASP A 48 -13.71 17.62 11.07
N SER A 49 -13.28 17.13 12.23
CA SER A 49 -12.18 17.69 13.04
C SER A 49 -10.80 17.11 12.68
N MET A 50 -10.71 16.24 11.67
CA MET A 50 -9.49 15.57 11.28
C MET A 50 -8.77 16.29 10.14
N VAL A 51 -7.45 16.22 10.16
CA VAL A 51 -6.55 16.58 9.06
C VAL A 51 -5.78 15.34 8.67
N LEU A 52 -6.16 14.75 7.55
CA LEU A 52 -5.69 13.44 7.12
C LEU A 52 -4.58 13.57 6.07
N VAL A 53 -3.53 12.81 6.29
CA VAL A 53 -2.39 12.66 5.38
C VAL A 53 -2.15 11.17 5.11
N ASP A 54 -1.16 10.88 4.26
CA ASP A 54 -0.74 9.52 3.91
C ASP A 54 -0.56 8.65 5.17
N GLY A 55 -1.15 7.47 5.13
CA GLY A 55 -1.12 6.52 6.24
C GLY A 55 0.24 5.91 6.50
N GLY A 56 1.15 6.00 5.53
CA GLY A 56 2.52 5.51 5.68
C GLY A 56 3.25 6.08 6.88
N ILE A 57 2.91 7.30 7.32
CA ILE A 57 3.51 7.92 8.52
C ILE A 57 3.27 7.08 9.79
N VAL A 58 2.12 6.43 9.89
CA VAL A 58 1.75 5.65 11.09
C VAL A 58 1.82 4.14 10.84
N ASN A 59 1.54 3.68 9.61
CA ASN A 59 1.53 2.26 9.27
C ASN A 59 1.67 2.06 7.74
N ASN A 60 2.91 1.98 7.27
CA ASN A 60 3.22 1.89 5.84
C ASN A 60 3.17 0.46 5.28
N TYR A 61 3.05 -0.53 6.14
CA TYR A 61 2.92 -1.94 5.78
C TYR A 61 1.84 -2.60 6.67
N PRO A 62 0.54 -2.34 6.40
CA PRO A 62 -0.54 -2.59 7.34
C PRO A 62 -1.04 -4.04 7.35
N ALA A 63 -0.14 -5.02 7.60
CA ALA A 63 -0.49 -6.43 7.71
C ALA A 63 -1.38 -6.72 8.93
N ASP A 64 -1.22 -5.95 10.01
CA ASP A 64 -2.10 -5.96 11.18
C ASP A 64 -3.56 -5.64 10.83
N VAL A 65 -3.77 -4.66 9.95
CA VAL A 65 -5.11 -4.31 9.46
C VAL A 65 -5.73 -5.47 8.68
N VAL A 66 -4.96 -6.09 7.78
CA VAL A 66 -5.41 -7.26 7.00
C VAL A 66 -5.74 -8.43 7.94
N LYS A 67 -4.92 -8.64 8.97
CA LYS A 67 -5.18 -9.66 10.00
C LYS A 67 -6.47 -9.39 10.78
N ALA A 68 -6.69 -8.13 11.16
CA ALA A 68 -7.91 -7.69 11.85
C ALA A 68 -9.17 -7.83 10.96
N MET A 69 -9.02 -7.75 9.64
CA MET A 69 -10.10 -8.02 8.67
C MET A 69 -10.45 -9.51 8.56
N GLY A 70 -9.75 -10.39 9.26
CA GLY A 70 -10.01 -11.83 9.32
C GLY A 70 -9.24 -12.67 8.30
N ALA A 71 -8.14 -12.16 7.76
CA ALA A 71 -7.30 -12.95 6.86
C ALA A 71 -6.58 -14.08 7.62
N ASP A 72 -6.71 -15.31 7.16
CA ASP A 72 -6.01 -16.49 7.66
C ASP A 72 -4.58 -16.56 7.12
N VAL A 73 -4.37 -16.02 5.93
CA VAL A 73 -3.12 -16.03 5.19
C VAL A 73 -2.84 -14.63 4.64
N ILE A 74 -1.63 -14.15 4.84
CA ILE A 74 -1.21 -12.82 4.42
C ILE A 74 0.00 -12.92 3.49
N ILE A 75 -0.17 -12.41 2.26
CA ILE A 75 0.94 -12.16 1.34
C ILE A 75 1.20 -10.65 1.38
N GLY A 76 2.37 -10.26 1.83
CA GLY A 76 2.74 -8.86 1.91
C GLY A 76 3.72 -8.47 0.81
N VAL A 77 3.46 -7.35 0.16
CA VAL A 77 4.35 -6.76 -0.85
C VAL A 77 4.86 -5.43 -0.33
N ASP A 78 6.17 -5.36 -0.12
CA ASP A 78 6.84 -4.17 0.39
C ASP A 78 7.54 -3.41 -0.74
N VAL A 79 7.13 -2.17 -0.93
CA VAL A 79 7.64 -1.23 -1.93
C VAL A 79 8.27 0.02 -1.30
N GLN A 80 8.64 -0.06 -0.02
CA GLN A 80 9.25 1.07 0.67
C GLN A 80 10.69 1.30 0.20
N ASN A 81 11.10 2.56 0.11
CA ASN A 81 12.51 2.91 -0.11
C ASN A 81 13.35 2.60 1.13
N ALA A 82 14.61 2.24 0.91
CA ALA A 82 15.59 2.24 1.98
C ALA A 82 15.90 3.68 2.42
N LEU A 83 16.33 3.85 3.67
CA LEU A 83 16.78 5.14 4.16
C LEU A 83 17.97 5.66 3.34
N LYS A 84 17.97 6.95 3.03
CA LYS A 84 19.06 7.60 2.31
C LYS A 84 20.34 7.59 3.15
N LYS A 85 21.47 7.43 2.47
CA LYS A 85 22.78 7.56 3.10
C LYS A 85 23.12 9.03 3.38
N ALA A 86 24.08 9.28 4.26
CA ALA A 86 24.47 10.61 4.71
C ALA A 86 24.86 11.56 3.56
N ASP A 87 25.46 11.03 2.50
CA ASP A 87 25.85 11.78 1.29
C ASP A 87 24.67 12.32 0.46
N LYS A 88 23.46 11.85 0.73
CA LYS A 88 22.20 12.25 0.08
C LYS A 88 21.31 13.16 0.96
N LEU A 89 21.76 13.53 2.14
CA LEU A 89 21.02 14.36 3.11
C LEU A 89 21.63 15.77 3.18
N ASN A 90 21.63 16.48 2.06
CA ASN A 90 22.36 17.75 1.92
C ASN A 90 21.46 18.99 2.03
N SER A 91 20.15 18.84 2.09
CA SER A 91 19.19 19.94 2.15
C SER A 91 18.11 19.70 3.20
N ALA A 92 17.46 20.78 3.66
CA ALA A 92 16.33 20.65 4.59
C ALA A 92 15.20 19.77 4.04
N PRO A 93 14.78 19.84 2.77
CA PRO A 93 13.82 18.90 2.20
C PRO A 93 14.28 17.44 2.24
N ASP A 94 15.58 17.16 2.00
CA ASP A 94 16.11 15.79 2.10
C ASP A 94 16.00 15.24 3.53
N ILE A 95 16.33 16.07 4.51
CA ILE A 95 16.26 15.71 5.94
C ILE A 95 14.81 15.50 6.37
N LEU A 96 13.90 16.38 5.97
CA LEU A 96 12.47 16.22 6.28
C LEU A 96 11.89 14.94 5.64
N GLY A 97 12.24 14.67 4.38
CA GLY A 97 11.87 13.42 3.72
C GLY A 97 12.39 12.19 4.46
N GLN A 98 13.65 12.22 4.91
CA GLN A 98 14.24 11.13 5.70
C GLN A 98 13.53 10.91 7.04
N ILE A 99 13.11 11.98 7.72
CA ILE A 99 12.35 11.89 8.97
C ILE A 99 11.01 11.18 8.73
N VAL A 100 10.32 11.53 7.64
CA VAL A 100 9.10 10.83 7.23
C VAL A 100 9.38 9.37 6.94
N ASP A 101 10.43 9.04 6.17
CA ASP A 101 10.80 7.66 5.86
C ASP A 101 11.12 6.84 7.13
N ILE A 102 11.81 7.44 8.11
CA ILE A 102 12.08 6.80 9.42
C ILE A 102 10.77 6.52 10.16
N THR A 103 9.85 7.49 10.16
CA THR A 103 8.55 7.34 10.83
C THR A 103 7.72 6.20 10.19
N CYS A 104 7.76 6.11 8.85
CA CYS A 104 7.09 5.04 8.09
C CYS A 104 7.59 3.61 8.44
N GLN A 105 8.77 3.48 9.04
CA GLN A 105 9.34 2.18 9.44
C GLN A 105 8.98 1.76 10.86
N SER A 106 8.32 2.58 11.65
CA SER A 106 8.12 2.37 13.09
C SER A 106 7.41 1.05 13.47
N ASN A 107 6.50 0.56 12.63
CA ASN A 107 5.75 -0.69 12.86
C ASN A 107 6.09 -1.79 11.84
N HIS A 108 7.06 -1.55 10.96
CA HIS A 108 7.33 -2.40 9.82
C HIS A 108 7.70 -3.85 10.22
N GLU A 109 8.68 -4.03 11.11
CA GLU A 109 9.14 -5.36 11.53
C GLU A 109 8.00 -6.19 12.12
N LYS A 110 7.21 -5.61 13.04
CA LYS A 110 6.06 -6.29 13.66
C LYS A 110 5.03 -6.75 12.63
N ASN A 111 4.81 -5.95 11.61
CA ASN A 111 3.86 -6.26 10.55
C ASN A 111 4.41 -7.27 9.55
N VAL A 112 5.71 -7.29 9.29
CA VAL A 112 6.37 -8.33 8.49
C VAL A 112 6.21 -9.69 9.16
N ASP A 113 6.35 -9.78 10.47
CA ASP A 113 6.17 -11.02 11.24
C ASP A 113 4.76 -11.61 11.15
N LEU A 114 3.76 -10.80 10.76
CA LEU A 114 2.40 -11.26 10.51
C LEU A 114 2.19 -11.86 9.13
N THR A 115 3.17 -11.80 8.24
CA THR A 115 3.02 -12.26 6.85
C THR A 115 3.51 -13.70 6.65
N ASP A 116 2.73 -14.52 5.96
CA ASP A 116 3.13 -15.87 5.57
C ASP A 116 4.13 -15.86 4.40
N THR A 117 4.03 -14.88 3.51
CA THR A 117 4.99 -14.66 2.42
C THR A 117 5.27 -13.17 2.28
N TYR A 118 6.53 -12.80 2.47
CA TYR A 118 7.01 -11.42 2.33
C TYR A 118 7.75 -11.25 1.00
N ILE A 119 7.30 -10.29 0.20
CA ILE A 119 7.87 -9.95 -1.11
C ILE A 119 8.44 -8.54 -1.05
N ARG A 120 9.75 -8.42 -1.01
CA ARG A 120 10.45 -7.13 -1.06
C ARG A 120 10.76 -6.76 -2.50
N VAL A 121 10.22 -5.64 -2.98
CA VAL A 121 10.52 -5.11 -4.31
C VAL A 121 11.65 -4.08 -4.21
N ASN A 122 12.65 -4.21 -5.07
CA ASN A 122 13.68 -3.17 -5.18
C ASN A 122 13.12 -1.97 -5.95
N VAL A 123 12.94 -0.87 -5.23
CA VAL A 123 12.47 0.42 -5.78
C VAL A 123 13.57 1.48 -5.85
N ASP A 124 14.83 1.10 -5.63
CA ASP A 124 15.97 2.03 -5.66
C ASP A 124 16.02 2.82 -6.96
N GLY A 125 16.22 4.13 -6.83
CA GLY A 125 16.26 5.07 -7.94
C GLY A 125 14.89 5.60 -8.38
N TYR A 126 13.82 5.16 -7.73
CA TYR A 126 12.44 5.60 -8.00
C TYR A 126 11.78 6.15 -6.74
N SER A 127 10.75 6.95 -6.95
CA SER A 127 9.91 7.50 -5.88
C SER A 127 8.43 7.33 -6.23
N SER A 128 7.55 7.66 -5.29
CA SER A 128 6.09 7.69 -5.51
C SER A 128 5.66 8.67 -6.62
N ALA A 129 6.56 9.56 -7.10
CA ALA A 129 6.33 10.46 -8.23
C ALA A 129 6.90 9.97 -9.58
N SER A 130 7.43 8.75 -9.65
CA SER A 130 8.07 8.20 -10.85
C SER A 130 7.06 7.58 -11.81
N PHE A 131 6.31 8.42 -12.55
CA PHE A 131 5.22 8.02 -13.46
C PHE A 131 5.59 8.02 -14.95
N THR A 132 6.87 8.02 -15.33
CA THR A 132 7.25 7.87 -16.74
C THR A 132 7.00 6.42 -17.20
N PRO A 133 6.66 6.18 -18.48
CA PRO A 133 6.46 4.81 -19.00
C PRO A 133 7.63 3.89 -18.69
N ALA A 134 8.87 4.35 -18.88
CA ALA A 134 10.07 3.56 -18.60
C ALA A 134 10.23 3.23 -17.10
N ALA A 135 9.85 4.14 -16.20
CA ALA A 135 9.86 3.89 -14.76
C ALA A 135 8.80 2.82 -14.39
N ILE A 136 7.59 2.96 -14.94
CA ILE A 136 6.50 2.01 -14.72
C ILE A 136 6.91 0.60 -15.19
N ASP A 137 7.41 0.45 -16.42
CA ASP A 137 7.86 -0.83 -16.97
C ASP A 137 8.96 -1.46 -16.10
N THR A 138 9.92 -0.65 -15.65
CA THR A 138 11.01 -1.13 -14.78
C THR A 138 10.49 -1.60 -13.44
N LEU A 139 9.60 -0.84 -12.80
CA LEU A 139 9.04 -1.20 -11.49
C LEU A 139 8.14 -2.44 -11.58
N MET A 140 7.35 -2.56 -12.65
CA MET A 140 6.55 -3.77 -12.90
C MET A 140 7.44 -5.01 -13.04
N ARG A 141 8.51 -4.94 -13.85
CA ARG A 141 9.48 -6.04 -14.01
C ARG A 141 10.14 -6.41 -12.69
N ARG A 142 10.58 -5.42 -11.89
CA ARG A 142 11.18 -5.66 -10.56
C ARG A 142 10.19 -6.33 -9.60
N GLY A 143 8.91 -5.94 -9.64
CA GLY A 143 7.84 -6.58 -8.86
C GLY A 143 7.65 -8.04 -9.26
N GLU A 144 7.63 -8.33 -10.55
CA GLU A 144 7.52 -9.70 -11.08
C GLU A 144 8.75 -10.56 -10.68
N GLU A 145 9.96 -10.02 -10.78
CA GLU A 145 11.20 -10.70 -10.37
C GLU A 145 11.18 -11.00 -8.86
N ALA A 146 10.77 -10.03 -8.03
CA ALA A 146 10.64 -10.21 -6.58
C ALA A 146 9.62 -11.30 -6.22
N ALA A 147 8.47 -11.33 -6.90
CA ALA A 147 7.46 -12.37 -6.69
C ALA A 147 7.96 -13.75 -7.14
N LYS A 148 8.68 -13.83 -8.28
CA LYS A 148 9.31 -15.07 -8.75
C LYS A 148 10.36 -15.61 -7.78
N ALA A 149 11.12 -14.73 -7.12
CA ALA A 149 12.09 -15.13 -6.10
C ALA A 149 11.41 -15.84 -4.89
N GLN A 150 10.14 -15.53 -4.62
CA GLN A 150 9.34 -16.15 -3.55
C GLN A 150 8.44 -17.30 -4.06
N TRP A 151 8.67 -17.79 -5.28
CA TRP A 151 7.79 -18.77 -5.92
C TRP A 151 7.58 -20.05 -5.09
N ASN A 152 8.62 -20.57 -4.46
CA ASN A 152 8.53 -21.76 -3.62
C ASN A 152 7.65 -21.52 -2.38
N SER A 153 7.75 -20.37 -1.74
CA SER A 153 6.91 -19.97 -0.62
C SER A 153 5.45 -19.86 -1.05
N LEU A 154 5.20 -19.24 -2.20
CA LEU A 154 3.85 -19.11 -2.77
C LEU A 154 3.25 -20.48 -3.13
N LEU A 155 4.04 -21.41 -3.67
CA LEU A 155 3.58 -22.77 -3.94
C LEU A 155 3.28 -23.55 -2.66
N ALA A 156 4.12 -23.42 -1.63
CA ALA A 156 3.87 -24.03 -0.33
C ALA A 156 2.57 -23.47 0.29
N LEU A 157 2.36 -22.17 0.19
CA LEU A 157 1.15 -21.51 0.63
C LEU A 157 -0.08 -22.00 -0.12
N LYS A 158 -0.01 -22.08 -1.46
CA LYS A 158 -1.07 -22.64 -2.31
C LYS A 158 -1.51 -24.04 -1.84
N LYS A 159 -0.56 -24.91 -1.50
CA LYS A 159 -0.82 -26.24 -0.95
C LYS A 159 -1.48 -26.17 0.42
N LYS A 160 -0.99 -25.32 1.31
CA LYS A 160 -1.51 -25.11 2.67
C LYS A 160 -2.99 -24.74 2.66
N ILE A 161 -3.41 -23.85 1.73
CA ILE A 161 -4.79 -23.38 1.60
C ILE A 161 -5.66 -24.25 0.68
N GLY A 162 -5.12 -25.36 0.13
CA GLY A 162 -5.89 -26.35 -0.62
C GLY A 162 -6.31 -25.92 -2.03
N ILE A 163 -5.64 -24.94 -2.65
CA ILE A 163 -5.93 -24.55 -4.02
C ILE A 163 -5.36 -25.61 -4.99
N SER A 164 -6.24 -26.24 -5.75
CA SER A 164 -5.85 -27.24 -6.77
C SER A 164 -5.10 -26.60 -7.94
N ASP A 165 -4.30 -27.41 -8.66
CA ASP A 165 -3.58 -26.94 -9.85
C ASP A 165 -4.52 -26.56 -11.01
N ASN A 166 -5.74 -27.13 -11.00
CA ASN A 166 -6.78 -26.86 -11.98
C ASN A 166 -7.75 -25.75 -11.53
N TYR A 167 -7.42 -25.03 -10.44
CA TYR A 167 -8.28 -23.95 -9.97
C TYR A 167 -8.32 -22.81 -11.00
N VAL A 168 -9.51 -22.57 -11.52
CA VAL A 168 -9.79 -21.40 -12.36
C VAL A 168 -10.43 -20.33 -11.45
N PRO A 169 -9.78 -19.18 -11.26
CA PRO A 169 -10.36 -18.08 -10.49
C PRO A 169 -11.74 -17.74 -11.07
N LYS A 170 -12.77 -17.69 -10.24
CA LYS A 170 -14.04 -17.08 -10.66
C LYS A 170 -13.72 -15.63 -10.99
N ARG A 171 -13.68 -15.30 -12.27
CA ARG A 171 -13.71 -13.92 -12.68
C ARG A 171 -15.02 -13.36 -12.17
N HIS A 172 -14.96 -12.49 -11.16
CA HIS A 172 -16.09 -11.62 -10.89
C HIS A 172 -16.35 -10.96 -12.25
N GLY A 173 -17.57 -11.12 -12.77
CA GLY A 173 -17.91 -10.82 -14.17
C GLY A 173 -17.44 -9.42 -14.60
N PRO A 174 -17.44 -9.14 -15.88
CA PRO A 174 -16.96 -7.87 -16.39
C PRO A 174 -17.61 -6.77 -15.56
N TYR A 175 -16.86 -5.73 -15.27
CA TYR A 175 -17.37 -4.51 -14.64
C TYR A 175 -18.44 -3.84 -15.53
N SER A 176 -19.42 -4.61 -15.96
CA SER A 176 -20.57 -4.16 -16.76
C SER A 176 -21.41 -3.12 -16.01
N SER A 177 -21.26 -3.04 -14.70
CA SER A 177 -21.83 -1.96 -13.89
C SER A 177 -21.04 -0.64 -13.95
N LEU A 178 -19.85 -0.61 -14.53
CA LEU A 178 -19.10 0.64 -14.75
C LEU A 178 -19.68 1.48 -15.92
N SER A 179 -20.62 0.94 -16.68
CA SER A 179 -21.35 1.73 -17.69
C SER A 179 -22.11 2.94 -17.12
N ASN A 180 -22.26 3.02 -15.78
CA ASN A 180 -22.89 4.13 -15.09
C ASN A 180 -21.89 5.03 -14.32
N VAL A 181 -20.59 4.83 -14.47
CA VAL A 181 -19.61 5.80 -13.94
C VAL A 181 -19.71 7.06 -14.81
N ARG A 182 -20.42 8.06 -14.31
CA ARG A 182 -20.41 9.41 -14.90
C ARG A 182 -18.96 9.91 -14.82
N THR A 183 -18.47 10.42 -15.95
CA THR A 183 -17.17 11.09 -16.02
C THR A 183 -17.08 12.13 -14.90
N ILE A 184 -16.20 11.91 -13.95
CA ILE A 184 -15.92 12.91 -12.92
C ILE A 184 -14.89 13.84 -13.55
N TYR A 185 -15.31 15.05 -13.88
CA TYR A 185 -14.37 16.12 -14.22
C TYR A 185 -13.69 16.57 -12.93
N VAL A 186 -12.36 16.51 -12.90
CA VAL A 186 -11.52 17.08 -11.85
C VAL A 186 -11.22 18.53 -12.20
#